data_bd1b2a9b192b6197f32a6bdbec016f51
#
_entry.id   bd1b2a9b192b6197f32a6bdbec016f51
#
_cell.length_a   1.000
_cell.length_b   1.000
_cell.length_c   1.000
_cell.angle_alpha   90.00
_cell.angle_beta   90.00
_cell.angle_gamma   90.00
#
_symmetry.space_group_name_H-M   'P 1'
#
loop_
_entity.id
_entity.type
_entity.pdbx_description
1 polymer ?
#
loop_
_entity_poly.entity_id
_entity_poly.type
_entity_poly.pdbx_seq_one_letter_code
_entity_poly.pdbx_strand_id
1 'polypeptide(L)'
;MLCFTTNGPLCFGIKCGKPNYWRIKMWDERYSTDEYVYGTTPNQFLEANVGCLPKGKILSLAEGEGRNAVFLAKQGYSVTAVDASQVGLNKARMLAEQHEVTVECIHADLADYDLGENTWDGIVSIFCPLPSALRKELYKKIMAGLKPNGTFLLEAYTPDQLKHGTGGGNSVDAMQSKETLRFELAGLAFKHLIELERNVVEGIYHSGIGAVVQAIATKKMEYITALIP
;
A
#
# COMPACT_ATOMS: atom_id res chain seq x y z
N MET A 1 14.80 -3.05 -65.99
CA MET A 1 13.78 -3.60 -65.06
C MET A 1 14.41 -3.60 -63.67
N LEU A 2 14.16 -2.56 -62.90
CA LEU A 2 14.82 -2.29 -61.64
C LEU A 2 13.94 -2.88 -60.51
N CYS A 3 14.51 -3.83 -59.75
CA CYS A 3 13.92 -4.33 -58.51
C CYS A 3 14.42 -3.47 -57.36
N PHE A 4 13.50 -2.73 -56.70
CA PHE A 4 13.74 -2.06 -55.45
C PHE A 4 13.49 -3.03 -54.30
N THR A 5 14.53 -3.34 -53.51
CA THR A 5 14.42 -4.02 -52.23
C THR A 5 14.25 -2.97 -51.14
N THR A 6 13.09 -2.94 -50.53
CA THR A 6 12.77 -2.10 -49.38
C THR A 6 13.35 -2.77 -48.11
N ASN A 7 14.38 -2.15 -47.52
CA ASN A 7 14.85 -2.47 -46.18
C ASN A 7 13.86 -1.93 -45.17
N GLY A 8 13.08 -2.83 -44.52
CA GLY A 8 12.31 -2.53 -43.32
C GLY A 8 13.23 -2.44 -42.10
N PRO A 9 12.94 -1.63 -41.10
CA PRO A 9 13.76 -1.50 -39.89
C PRO A 9 13.73 -2.79 -39.08
N LEU A 10 14.93 -3.27 -38.73
CA LEU A 10 15.16 -4.33 -37.76
C LEU A 10 14.54 -3.94 -36.41
N CYS A 11 13.41 -4.51 -36.05
CA CYS A 11 12.91 -4.50 -34.68
C CYS A 11 13.85 -5.33 -33.83
N PHE A 12 14.77 -4.68 -33.14
CA PHE A 12 15.47 -5.27 -32.01
C PHE A 12 14.41 -5.72 -31.01
N GLY A 13 14.36 -7.03 -30.74
CA GLY A 13 13.42 -7.64 -29.81
C GLY A 13 13.66 -7.13 -28.39
N ILE A 14 12.99 -6.04 -28.01
CA ILE A 14 12.76 -5.70 -26.63
C ILE A 14 11.81 -6.79 -26.12
N LYS A 15 12.32 -7.74 -25.34
CA LYS A 15 11.48 -8.62 -24.52
C LYS A 15 10.55 -7.68 -23.76
N CYS A 16 9.26 -7.76 -24.08
CA CYS A 16 8.22 -7.04 -23.36
C CYS A 16 8.30 -7.51 -21.90
N GLY A 17 9.02 -6.75 -21.08
CA GLY A 17 9.10 -6.96 -19.64
C GLY A 17 7.67 -6.83 -19.08
N LYS A 18 7.35 -7.59 -18.02
CA LYS A 18 6.07 -7.46 -17.31
C LYS A 18 5.76 -5.97 -17.12
N PRO A 19 4.50 -5.53 -17.30
CA PRO A 19 4.13 -4.10 -17.35
C PRO A 19 4.55 -3.27 -16.14
N ASN A 20 4.94 -3.91 -15.02
CA ASN A 20 5.34 -3.24 -13.77
C ASN A 20 6.85 -3.30 -13.47
N TYR A 21 7.67 -3.89 -14.35
CA TYR A 21 9.10 -4.11 -14.10
C TYR A 21 9.88 -2.82 -13.75
N TRP A 22 9.58 -1.71 -14.42
CA TRP A 22 10.23 -0.42 -14.15
C TRP A 22 9.90 0.14 -12.77
N ARG A 23 8.68 -0.11 -12.25
CA ARG A 23 8.26 0.32 -10.91
C ARG A 23 9.00 -0.44 -9.83
N ILE A 24 9.11 -1.76 -9.97
CA ILE A 24 9.86 -2.62 -9.04
C ILE A 24 11.32 -2.16 -8.99
N LYS A 25 11.96 -1.99 -10.15
CA LYS A 25 13.34 -1.53 -10.24
C LYS A 25 13.54 -0.15 -9.57
N MET A 26 12.63 0.78 -9.75
CA MET A 26 12.68 2.10 -9.12
C MET A 26 12.64 2.00 -7.57
N TRP A 27 11.83 1.10 -7.02
CA TRP A 27 11.77 0.92 -5.57
C TRP A 27 13.01 0.20 -5.03
N ASP A 28 13.51 -0.84 -5.72
CA ASP A 28 14.77 -1.49 -5.35
C ASP A 28 15.93 -0.49 -5.34
N GLU A 29 16.06 0.36 -6.38
CA GLU A 29 17.06 1.41 -6.41
C GLU A 29 16.92 2.42 -5.27
N ARG A 30 15.68 2.78 -4.91
CA ARG A 30 15.40 3.70 -3.79
C ARG A 30 15.80 3.12 -2.44
N TYR A 31 15.57 1.84 -2.22
CA TYR A 31 15.89 1.16 -0.96
C TYR A 31 17.33 0.63 -0.88
N SER A 32 18.14 0.75 -1.95
CA SER A 32 19.51 0.20 -2.01
C SER A 32 20.54 0.97 -1.19
N THR A 33 20.14 2.00 -0.46
CA THR A 33 21.02 2.72 0.48
C THR A 33 21.11 1.99 1.83
N ASP A 34 22.15 2.25 2.61
CA ASP A 34 22.28 1.67 3.97
C ASP A 34 21.25 2.24 4.94
N GLU A 35 20.80 3.48 4.73
CA GLU A 35 19.82 4.15 5.57
C GLU A 35 18.39 3.74 5.23
N TYR A 36 17.51 3.74 6.24
CA TYR A 36 16.06 3.59 6.03
C TYR A 36 15.47 4.89 5.47
N VAL A 37 15.17 4.90 4.19
CA VAL A 37 14.81 6.14 3.47
C VAL A 37 13.48 6.75 3.91
N TYR A 38 12.59 5.94 4.50
CA TYR A 38 11.34 6.39 5.13
C TYR A 38 11.38 6.30 6.67
N GLY A 39 12.59 6.13 7.24
CA GLY A 39 12.79 6.00 8.68
C GLY A 39 12.32 4.65 9.23
N THR A 40 12.44 4.51 10.55
CA THR A 40 12.09 3.27 11.28
C THR A 40 10.91 3.45 12.25
N THR A 41 10.45 4.69 12.43
CA THR A 41 9.26 4.99 13.24
C THR A 41 7.99 4.78 12.42
N PRO A 42 6.89 4.29 13.02
CA PRO A 42 5.65 4.07 12.31
C PRO A 42 5.05 5.37 11.81
N ASN A 43 4.18 5.28 10.83
CA ASN A 43 3.33 6.37 10.43
C ASN A 43 2.48 6.87 11.60
N GLN A 44 2.42 8.17 11.83
CA GLN A 44 1.74 8.78 12.98
C GLN A 44 0.24 8.49 13.02
N PHE A 45 -0.43 8.45 11.86
CA PHE A 45 -1.85 8.13 11.80
C PHE A 45 -2.12 6.67 12.17
N LEU A 46 -1.28 5.75 11.70
CA LEU A 46 -1.35 4.34 12.09
C LEU A 46 -1.10 4.19 13.58
N GLU A 47 -0.05 4.82 14.14
CA GLU A 47 0.29 4.74 15.55
C GLU A 47 -0.86 5.22 16.44
N ALA A 48 -1.42 6.40 16.12
CA ALA A 48 -2.52 6.99 16.87
C ALA A 48 -3.82 6.15 16.82
N ASN A 49 -4.00 5.34 15.79
CA ASN A 49 -5.23 4.61 15.53
C ASN A 49 -5.06 3.08 15.56
N VAL A 50 -3.93 2.57 16.01
CA VAL A 50 -3.66 1.11 16.04
C VAL A 50 -4.73 0.33 16.83
N GLY A 51 -5.33 0.93 17.85
CA GLY A 51 -6.43 0.36 18.63
C GLY A 51 -7.74 0.15 17.85
N CYS A 52 -7.88 0.75 16.66
CA CYS A 52 -9.02 0.52 15.77
C CYS A 52 -8.91 -0.80 14.99
N LEU A 53 -7.73 -1.40 14.93
CA LEU A 53 -7.50 -2.70 14.30
C LEU A 53 -7.90 -3.82 15.26
N PRO A 54 -8.77 -4.76 14.86
CA PRO A 54 -9.04 -5.95 15.66
C PRO A 54 -7.76 -6.76 15.86
N LYS A 55 -7.58 -7.36 17.05
CA LYS A 55 -6.44 -8.24 17.31
C LYS A 55 -6.50 -9.46 16.39
N GLY A 56 -5.36 -9.87 15.84
CA GLY A 56 -5.25 -11.01 14.95
C GLY A 56 -4.29 -10.77 13.79
N LYS A 57 -4.67 -11.20 12.59
CA LYS A 57 -3.84 -11.16 11.39
C LYS A 57 -3.98 -9.82 10.68
N ILE A 58 -2.86 -9.13 10.50
CA ILE A 58 -2.80 -7.85 9.76
C ILE A 58 -1.97 -8.04 8.49
N LEU A 59 -2.51 -7.54 7.38
CA LEU A 59 -1.80 -7.40 6.12
C LEU A 59 -1.34 -5.95 5.95
N SER A 60 -0.04 -5.72 5.80
CA SER A 60 0.52 -4.41 5.47
C SER A 60 0.94 -4.37 4.00
N LEU A 61 0.32 -3.48 3.23
CA LEU A 61 0.47 -3.39 1.78
C LEU A 61 1.51 -2.34 1.40
N ALA A 62 2.37 -2.65 0.42
CA ALA A 62 3.47 -1.79 -0.03
C ALA A 62 4.32 -1.32 1.15
N GLU A 63 4.77 -2.28 1.95
CA GLU A 63 5.38 -2.02 3.26
C GLU A 63 6.78 -1.39 3.17
N GLY A 64 7.51 -1.69 2.10
CA GLY A 64 8.87 -1.20 1.91
C GLY A 64 9.83 -1.77 2.95
N GLU A 65 10.42 -0.89 3.76
CA GLU A 65 11.49 -1.20 4.70
C GLU A 65 11.02 -1.64 6.10
N GLY A 66 9.70 -1.82 6.32
CA GLY A 66 9.17 -2.54 7.49
C GLY A 66 8.75 -1.70 8.69
N ARG A 67 8.84 -0.37 8.64
CA ARG A 67 8.56 0.49 9.81
C ARG A 67 7.17 0.29 10.42
N ASN A 68 6.14 0.14 9.59
CA ASN A 68 4.76 -0.05 10.05
C ASN A 68 4.52 -1.50 10.48
N ALA A 69 5.02 -2.47 9.73
CA ALA A 69 4.88 -3.89 10.04
C ALA A 69 5.57 -4.27 11.36
N VAL A 70 6.78 -3.76 11.60
CA VAL A 70 7.51 -3.97 12.85
C VAL A 70 6.78 -3.32 14.03
N PHE A 71 6.26 -2.11 13.87
CA PHE A 71 5.44 -1.48 14.89
C PHE A 71 4.21 -2.32 15.23
N LEU A 72 3.46 -2.79 14.23
CA LEU A 72 2.28 -3.64 14.43
C LEU A 72 2.65 -4.96 15.14
N ALA A 73 3.75 -5.59 14.76
CA ALA A 73 4.24 -6.81 15.41
C ALA A 73 4.59 -6.55 16.90
N LYS A 74 5.22 -5.42 17.22
CA LYS A 74 5.48 -4.98 18.61
C LYS A 74 4.20 -4.75 19.41
N GLN A 75 3.09 -4.39 18.73
CA GLN A 75 1.77 -4.28 19.35
C GLN A 75 1.06 -5.64 19.51
N GLY A 76 1.71 -6.75 19.16
CA GLY A 76 1.20 -8.11 19.33
C GLY A 76 0.26 -8.58 18.22
N TYR A 77 0.32 -7.98 17.03
CA TYR A 77 -0.38 -8.48 15.84
C TYR A 77 0.45 -9.55 15.12
N SER A 78 -0.23 -10.49 14.45
CA SER A 78 0.39 -11.39 13.47
C SER A 78 0.45 -10.66 12.13
N VAL A 79 1.64 -10.23 11.70
CA VAL A 79 1.80 -9.31 10.58
C VAL A 79 2.39 -10.01 9.36
N THR A 80 1.72 -9.85 8.22
CA THR A 80 2.24 -10.17 6.89
C THR A 80 2.48 -8.84 6.15
N ALA A 81 3.71 -8.60 5.73
CA ALA A 81 4.15 -7.44 4.95
C ALA A 81 4.33 -7.85 3.49
N VAL A 82 3.66 -7.17 2.57
CA VAL A 82 3.78 -7.41 1.13
C VAL A 82 4.38 -6.20 0.45
N ASP A 83 5.43 -6.41 -0.34
CA ASP A 83 6.02 -5.38 -1.18
C ASP A 83 6.59 -5.98 -2.47
N ALA A 84 6.65 -5.17 -3.52
CA ALA A 84 7.26 -5.54 -4.79
C ALA A 84 8.79 -5.40 -4.79
N SER A 85 9.37 -4.71 -3.79
CA SER A 85 10.82 -4.56 -3.63
C SER A 85 11.38 -5.65 -2.70
N GLN A 86 12.21 -6.51 -3.26
CA GLN A 86 12.95 -7.48 -2.46
C GLN A 86 13.98 -6.80 -1.55
N VAL A 87 14.57 -5.68 -2.00
CA VAL A 87 15.53 -4.89 -1.23
C VAL A 87 14.85 -4.30 0.01
N GLY A 88 13.68 -3.68 -0.16
CA GLY A 88 12.89 -3.16 0.95
C GLY A 88 12.54 -4.25 1.97
N LEU A 89 12.03 -5.39 1.50
CA LEU A 89 11.67 -6.50 2.39
C LEU A 89 12.87 -7.12 3.13
N ASN A 90 14.07 -7.09 2.55
CA ASN A 90 15.27 -7.53 3.27
C ASN A 90 15.56 -6.59 4.45
N LYS A 91 15.43 -5.28 4.26
CA LYS A 91 15.55 -4.30 5.34
C LYS A 91 14.43 -4.44 6.37
N ALA A 92 13.20 -4.74 5.93
CA ALA A 92 12.08 -5.01 6.83
C ALA A 92 12.37 -6.22 7.76
N ARG A 93 12.96 -7.30 7.24
CA ARG A 93 13.40 -8.46 8.04
C ARG A 93 14.48 -8.09 9.04
N MET A 94 15.49 -7.33 8.61
CA MET A 94 16.56 -6.84 9.50
C MET A 94 16.00 -5.96 10.62
N LEU A 95 15.05 -5.06 10.31
CA LEU A 95 14.41 -4.22 11.31
C LEU A 95 13.58 -5.05 12.30
N ALA A 96 12.86 -6.07 11.82
CA ALA A 96 12.10 -6.97 12.69
C ALA A 96 13.02 -7.76 13.63
N GLU A 97 14.16 -8.25 13.13
CA GLU A 97 15.19 -8.94 13.93
C GLU A 97 15.79 -8.02 14.99
N GLN A 98 16.14 -6.77 14.64
CA GLN A 98 16.64 -5.77 15.59
C GLN A 98 15.67 -5.47 16.72
N HIS A 99 14.38 -5.61 16.48
CA HIS A 99 13.31 -5.39 17.47
C HIS A 99 12.77 -6.67 18.09
N GLU A 100 13.38 -7.83 17.81
CA GLU A 100 13.01 -9.14 18.36
C GLU A 100 11.55 -9.50 18.10
N VAL A 101 11.01 -9.11 16.92
CA VAL A 101 9.65 -9.43 16.49
C VAL A 101 9.65 -10.22 15.18
N THR A 102 8.55 -10.93 14.91
CA THR A 102 8.38 -11.69 13.67
C THR A 102 7.41 -10.96 12.75
N VAL A 103 7.85 -10.76 11.50
CA VAL A 103 7.03 -10.25 10.40
C VAL A 103 7.19 -11.20 9.21
N GLU A 104 6.07 -11.73 8.70
CA GLU A 104 6.08 -12.49 7.47
C GLU A 104 6.23 -11.54 6.27
N CYS A 105 7.35 -11.62 5.55
CA CYS A 105 7.63 -10.76 4.41
C CYS A 105 7.44 -11.49 3.08
N ILE A 106 6.46 -11.07 2.28
CA ILE A 106 6.09 -11.66 0.99
C ILE A 106 6.51 -10.71 -0.14
N HIS A 107 7.41 -11.19 -1.01
CA HIS A 107 7.79 -10.46 -2.22
C HIS A 107 6.77 -10.73 -3.33
N ALA A 108 5.90 -9.75 -3.59
CA ALA A 108 4.88 -9.86 -4.62
C ALA A 108 4.46 -8.49 -5.16
N ASP A 109 4.07 -8.43 -6.43
CA ASP A 109 3.36 -7.28 -6.99
C ASP A 109 1.89 -7.34 -6.54
N LEU A 110 1.36 -6.24 -6.01
CA LEU A 110 -0.04 -6.13 -5.58
C LEU A 110 -1.04 -6.34 -6.73
N ALA A 111 -0.60 -6.22 -7.99
CA ALA A 111 -1.41 -6.58 -9.14
C ALA A 111 -1.77 -8.08 -9.13
N ASP A 112 -0.79 -8.92 -8.80
CA ASP A 112 -0.88 -10.38 -8.89
C ASP A 112 -1.14 -11.04 -7.53
N TYR A 113 -0.89 -10.33 -6.41
CA TYR A 113 -1.03 -10.88 -5.07
C TYR A 113 -2.49 -11.20 -4.74
N ASP A 114 -2.74 -12.42 -4.28
CA ASP A 114 -4.04 -12.85 -3.79
C ASP A 114 -4.16 -12.56 -2.28
N LEU A 115 -5.11 -11.73 -1.89
CA LEU A 115 -5.37 -11.40 -0.50
C LEU A 115 -6.24 -12.47 0.19
N GLY A 116 -6.76 -13.45 -0.54
CA GLY A 116 -7.73 -14.43 -0.03
C GLY A 116 -9.09 -13.81 0.27
N GLU A 117 -9.97 -14.61 0.85
CA GLU A 117 -11.30 -14.16 1.30
C GLU A 117 -11.43 -14.33 2.81
N ASN A 118 -12.01 -13.33 3.48
CA ASN A 118 -12.25 -13.35 4.93
C ASN A 118 -11.02 -13.83 5.74
N THR A 119 -9.84 -13.39 5.35
CA THR A 119 -8.54 -13.85 5.89
C THR A 119 -8.00 -12.91 6.96
N TRP A 120 -8.20 -11.58 6.78
CA TRP A 120 -7.52 -10.55 7.54
C TRP A 120 -8.44 -9.88 8.55
N ASP A 121 -7.97 -9.75 9.80
CA ASP A 121 -8.62 -8.97 10.84
C ASP A 121 -8.42 -7.46 10.59
N GLY A 122 -7.29 -7.10 9.98
CA GLY A 122 -7.04 -5.75 9.50
C GLY A 122 -6.15 -5.73 8.26
N ILE A 123 -6.31 -4.69 7.44
CA ILE A 123 -5.44 -4.39 6.30
C ILE A 123 -4.99 -2.94 6.43
N VAL A 124 -3.70 -2.69 6.26
CA VAL A 124 -3.07 -1.36 6.38
C VAL A 124 -2.46 -0.97 5.05
N SER A 125 -2.69 0.27 4.63
CA SER A 125 -2.13 0.85 3.40
C SER A 125 -1.66 2.28 3.68
N ILE A 126 -0.35 2.45 3.87
CA ILE A 126 0.26 3.75 4.17
C ILE A 126 1.13 4.19 3.00
N PHE A 127 0.77 5.31 2.39
CA PHE A 127 1.48 5.90 1.25
C PHE A 127 1.80 4.89 0.13
N CYS A 128 0.80 4.08 -0.26
CA CYS A 128 0.87 3.11 -1.34
C CYS A 128 0.43 3.75 -2.68
N PRO A 129 1.34 4.32 -3.49
CA PRO A 129 0.98 5.06 -4.70
C PRO A 129 0.76 4.09 -5.87
N LEU A 130 -0.48 3.75 -6.15
CA LEU A 130 -0.86 2.87 -7.25
C LEU A 130 -1.66 3.63 -8.32
N PRO A 131 -1.46 3.32 -9.62
CA PRO A 131 -2.35 3.79 -10.67
C PRO A 131 -3.81 3.43 -10.36
N SER A 132 -4.74 4.32 -10.70
CA SER A 132 -6.16 4.18 -10.34
C SER A 132 -6.78 2.86 -10.82
N ALA A 133 -6.39 2.37 -11.99
CA ALA A 133 -6.87 1.08 -12.49
C ALA A 133 -6.48 -0.10 -11.58
N LEU A 134 -5.21 -0.16 -11.16
CA LEU A 134 -4.72 -1.19 -10.25
C LEU A 134 -5.31 -1.02 -8.84
N ARG A 135 -5.38 0.21 -8.34
CA ARG A 135 -5.96 0.52 -7.02
C ARG A 135 -7.40 0.04 -6.90
N LYS A 136 -8.23 0.27 -7.92
CA LYS A 136 -9.62 -0.20 -7.94
C LYS A 136 -9.73 -1.72 -7.82
N GLU A 137 -8.91 -2.47 -8.53
CA GLU A 137 -8.89 -3.92 -8.43
C GLU A 137 -8.36 -4.39 -7.06
N LEU A 138 -7.32 -3.75 -6.54
CA LEU A 138 -6.81 -4.04 -5.20
C LEU A 138 -7.87 -3.77 -4.13
N TYR A 139 -8.65 -2.71 -4.23
CA TYR A 139 -9.70 -2.39 -3.27
C TYR A 139 -10.84 -3.43 -3.26
N LYS A 140 -11.17 -4.02 -4.40
CA LYS A 140 -12.09 -5.18 -4.44
C LYS A 140 -11.50 -6.37 -3.67
N LYS A 141 -10.20 -6.66 -3.88
CA LYS A 141 -9.50 -7.72 -3.16
C LYS A 141 -9.43 -7.43 -1.64
N ILE A 142 -9.21 -6.17 -1.24
CA ILE A 142 -9.22 -5.74 0.18
C ILE A 142 -10.59 -5.99 0.81
N MET A 143 -11.67 -5.58 0.16
CA MET A 143 -13.03 -5.81 0.66
C MET A 143 -13.36 -7.30 0.78
N ALA A 144 -12.92 -8.14 -0.15
CA ALA A 144 -13.08 -9.59 -0.07
C ALA A 144 -12.21 -10.19 1.04
N GLY A 145 -10.94 -9.80 1.12
CA GLY A 145 -9.93 -10.34 2.04
C GLY A 145 -10.18 -10.02 3.52
N LEU A 146 -10.85 -8.89 3.82
CA LEU A 146 -11.24 -8.55 5.19
C LEU A 146 -12.28 -9.53 5.72
N LYS A 147 -12.10 -9.99 6.96
CA LYS A 147 -13.14 -10.69 7.73
C LYS A 147 -14.32 -9.76 8.02
N PRO A 148 -15.52 -10.29 8.33
CA PRO A 148 -16.59 -9.50 8.95
C PRO A 148 -16.06 -8.75 10.17
N ASN A 149 -16.36 -7.45 10.28
CA ASN A 149 -15.79 -6.50 11.26
C ASN A 149 -14.28 -6.22 11.12
N GLY A 150 -13.60 -6.79 10.15
CA GLY A 150 -12.22 -6.45 9.82
C GLY A 150 -12.09 -4.99 9.39
N THR A 151 -10.95 -4.38 9.70
CA THR A 151 -10.72 -2.93 9.53
C THR A 151 -9.69 -2.68 8.44
N PHE A 152 -10.00 -1.77 7.52
CA PHE A 152 -9.06 -1.17 6.61
C PHE A 152 -8.63 0.20 7.13
N LEU A 153 -7.31 0.42 7.29
CA LEU A 153 -6.70 1.68 7.70
C LEU A 153 -5.80 2.17 6.58
N LEU A 154 -6.01 3.41 6.14
CA LEU A 154 -5.30 3.99 5.01
C LEU A 154 -4.90 5.44 5.30
N GLU A 155 -3.67 5.80 4.93
CA GLU A 155 -3.25 7.17 4.68
C GLU A 155 -2.60 7.27 3.29
N ALA A 156 -3.02 8.25 2.50
CA ALA A 156 -2.49 8.50 1.17
C ALA A 156 -2.41 10.00 0.87
N TYR A 157 -1.56 10.40 -0.08
CA TYR A 157 -1.52 11.77 -0.57
C TYR A 157 -2.76 12.11 -1.41
N THR A 158 -3.27 13.34 -1.24
CA THR A 158 -4.32 13.91 -2.08
C THR A 158 -3.71 14.66 -3.27
N PRO A 159 -4.49 15.01 -4.31
CA PRO A 159 -4.02 15.86 -5.40
C PRO A 159 -3.45 17.22 -4.95
N ASP A 160 -3.89 17.73 -3.81
CA ASP A 160 -3.38 18.98 -3.24
C ASP A 160 -1.91 18.87 -2.80
N GLN A 161 -1.38 17.66 -2.62
CA GLN A 161 0.03 17.41 -2.35
C GLN A 161 0.98 18.02 -3.40
N LEU A 162 0.54 18.13 -4.63
CA LEU A 162 1.35 18.75 -5.69
C LEU A 162 1.72 20.21 -5.42
N LYS A 163 0.99 20.89 -4.52
CA LYS A 163 1.27 22.27 -4.10
C LYS A 163 2.44 22.34 -3.13
N HIS A 164 2.77 21.24 -2.43
CA HIS A 164 3.75 21.22 -1.34
C HIS A 164 5.15 20.73 -1.76
N GLY A 165 5.24 19.78 -2.69
CA GLY A 165 6.53 19.24 -3.16
C GLY A 165 7.34 18.48 -2.09
N THR A 166 6.69 18.01 -1.03
CA THR A 166 7.31 17.39 0.16
C THR A 166 7.23 15.86 0.14
N GLY A 167 6.92 15.25 -1.00
CA GLY A 167 6.78 13.81 -1.20
C GLY A 167 5.60 13.45 -2.11
N GLY A 168 5.29 12.15 -2.25
CA GLY A 168 4.12 11.65 -2.99
C GLY A 168 4.29 11.53 -4.51
N GLY A 169 5.42 12.00 -5.06
CA GLY A 169 5.63 12.00 -6.53
C GLY A 169 4.73 12.98 -7.28
N ASN A 170 4.63 12.84 -8.61
CA ASN A 170 3.96 13.80 -9.49
C ASN A 170 2.70 13.22 -10.18
N SER A 171 2.31 11.99 -9.87
CA SER A 171 1.19 11.32 -10.54
C SER A 171 -0.12 11.55 -9.79
N VAL A 172 -0.96 12.44 -10.31
CA VAL A 172 -2.33 12.65 -9.78
C VAL A 172 -3.13 11.36 -9.77
N ASP A 173 -2.93 10.49 -10.77
CA ASP A 173 -3.63 9.20 -10.87
C ASP A 173 -3.34 8.26 -9.69
N ALA A 174 -2.16 8.39 -9.07
CA ALA A 174 -1.78 7.63 -7.87
C ALA A 174 -2.25 8.27 -6.56
N MET A 175 -2.76 9.49 -6.60
CA MET A 175 -3.28 10.21 -5.45
C MET A 175 -4.76 9.91 -5.22
N GLN A 176 -5.26 10.20 -4.04
CA GLN A 176 -6.60 9.78 -3.63
C GLN A 176 -7.31 10.91 -2.90
N SER A 177 -8.59 11.09 -3.19
CA SER A 177 -9.45 12.01 -2.46
C SER A 177 -10.46 11.25 -1.59
N LYS A 178 -11.07 11.96 -0.69
CA LYS A 178 -12.18 11.47 0.13
C LYS A 178 -13.34 10.95 -0.74
N GLU A 179 -13.65 11.67 -1.82
CA GLU A 179 -14.70 11.28 -2.77
C GLU A 179 -14.33 9.99 -3.50
N THR A 180 -13.06 9.88 -3.96
CA THR A 180 -12.55 8.67 -4.60
C THR A 180 -12.66 7.46 -3.68
N LEU A 181 -12.22 7.62 -2.41
CA LEU A 181 -12.29 6.54 -1.43
C LEU A 181 -13.73 6.11 -1.12
N ARG A 182 -14.67 7.06 -0.99
CA ARG A 182 -16.08 6.73 -0.79
C ARG A 182 -16.65 5.88 -1.92
N PHE A 183 -16.26 6.20 -3.15
CA PHE A 183 -16.73 5.48 -4.32
C PHE A 183 -16.06 4.10 -4.45
N GLU A 184 -14.74 4.05 -4.35
CA GLU A 184 -13.96 2.82 -4.58
C GLU A 184 -14.09 1.80 -3.44
N LEU A 185 -14.42 2.24 -2.21
CA LEU A 185 -14.59 1.41 -1.00
C LEU A 185 -16.05 1.41 -0.50
N ALA A 186 -17.03 1.58 -1.39
CA ALA A 186 -18.44 1.68 -1.03
C ALA A 186 -18.99 0.45 -0.27
N GLY A 187 -18.31 -0.70 -0.34
CA GLY A 187 -18.65 -1.91 0.44
C GLY A 187 -18.24 -1.85 1.93
N LEU A 188 -17.46 -0.85 2.33
CA LEU A 188 -17.03 -0.67 3.73
C LEU A 188 -17.82 0.45 4.43
N ALA A 189 -17.88 0.38 5.75
CA ALA A 189 -18.44 1.44 6.58
C ALA A 189 -17.32 2.32 7.14
N PHE A 190 -17.24 3.57 6.70
CA PHE A 190 -16.25 4.52 7.18
C PHE A 190 -16.56 4.96 8.61
N LYS A 191 -15.60 4.79 9.51
CA LYS A 191 -15.56 5.37 10.86
C LYS A 191 -14.80 6.69 10.89
N HIS A 192 -13.82 6.84 9.99
CA HIS A 192 -13.01 8.03 9.82
C HIS A 192 -12.75 8.22 8.33
N LEU A 193 -12.96 9.42 7.81
CA LEU A 193 -12.63 9.76 6.42
C LEU A 193 -12.50 11.28 6.30
N ILE A 194 -11.27 11.76 6.35
CA ILE A 194 -10.96 13.19 6.29
C ILE A 194 -9.81 13.47 5.32
N GLU A 195 -9.77 14.65 4.79
CA GLU A 195 -8.61 15.28 4.15
C GLU A 195 -8.08 16.36 5.05
N LEU A 196 -6.76 16.44 5.17
CA LEU A 196 -6.11 17.46 5.97
C LEU A 196 -4.68 17.69 5.49
N GLU A 197 -4.15 18.85 5.86
CA GLU A 197 -2.71 19.10 5.81
C GLU A 197 -2.10 18.78 7.16
N ARG A 198 -0.99 18.06 7.16
CA ARG A 198 -0.21 17.76 8.35
C ARG A 198 1.29 17.82 8.07
N ASN A 199 2.08 18.00 9.11
CA ASN A 199 3.51 17.81 9.01
C ASN A 199 3.82 16.31 8.95
N VAL A 200 4.39 15.85 7.83
CA VAL A 200 4.87 14.50 7.64
C VAL A 200 6.35 14.49 7.92
N VAL A 201 6.79 13.67 8.88
CA VAL A 201 8.21 13.51 9.24
C VAL A 201 8.51 12.01 9.21
N GLU A 202 8.76 11.50 8.02
CA GLU A 202 8.86 10.07 7.75
C GLU A 202 10.03 9.82 6.78
N GLY A 203 11.27 9.98 7.29
CA GLY A 203 12.51 9.82 6.54
C GLY A 203 12.79 10.96 5.57
N ILE A 204 13.72 10.72 4.64
CA ILE A 204 14.28 11.77 3.77
C ILE A 204 13.35 12.17 2.61
N TYR A 205 12.42 11.29 2.21
CA TYR A 205 11.52 11.55 1.09
C TYR A 205 10.12 11.99 1.50
N HIS A 206 9.77 11.93 2.78
CA HIS A 206 8.50 12.38 3.34
C HIS A 206 8.78 13.33 4.49
N SER A 207 9.08 14.58 4.19
CA SER A 207 9.42 15.58 5.21
C SER A 207 8.84 16.95 4.84
N GLY A 208 7.95 17.46 5.68
CA GLY A 208 7.29 18.75 5.54
C GLY A 208 5.77 18.67 5.52
N ILE A 209 5.11 19.77 5.21
CA ILE A 209 3.65 19.80 5.12
C ILE A 209 3.19 18.93 3.94
N GLY A 210 2.31 18.01 4.23
CA GLY A 210 1.69 17.13 3.24
C GLY A 210 0.18 17.20 3.30
N ALA A 211 -0.46 17.21 2.12
CA ALA A 211 -1.91 17.11 1.98
C ALA A 211 -2.28 15.63 1.83
N VAL A 212 -3.00 15.09 2.82
CA VAL A 212 -3.31 13.68 2.93
C VAL A 212 -4.81 13.42 3.08
N VAL A 213 -5.22 12.22 2.70
CA VAL A 213 -6.50 11.62 3.07
C VAL A 213 -6.24 10.48 4.05
N GLN A 214 -7.01 10.46 5.12
CA GLN A 214 -6.98 9.43 6.15
C GLN A 214 -8.33 8.72 6.21
N ALA A 215 -8.29 7.38 6.21
CA ALA A 215 -9.48 6.57 6.25
C ALA A 215 -9.35 5.40 7.24
N ILE A 216 -10.40 5.15 8.01
CA ILE A 216 -10.62 3.93 8.78
C ILE A 216 -12.02 3.44 8.41
N ALA A 217 -12.10 2.24 7.84
CA ALA A 217 -13.35 1.66 7.40
C ALA A 217 -13.44 0.19 7.80
N THR A 218 -14.63 -0.31 8.06
CA THR A 218 -14.86 -1.70 8.50
C THR A 218 -15.77 -2.44 7.53
N LYS A 219 -15.49 -3.72 7.29
CA LYS A 219 -16.37 -4.62 6.58
C LYS A 219 -17.60 -4.91 7.46
N LYS A 220 -18.79 -4.61 6.94
CA LYS A 220 -20.05 -4.90 7.66
C LYS A 220 -20.22 -6.41 7.79
N MET A 221 -20.84 -6.85 8.88
CA MET A 221 -21.39 -8.21 8.95
C MET A 221 -22.54 -8.34 7.96
N GLU A 222 -22.45 -9.31 7.07
CA GLU A 222 -23.62 -9.74 6.32
C GLU A 222 -24.51 -10.53 7.28
N TYR A 223 -25.63 -9.93 7.72
CA TYR A 223 -26.67 -10.70 8.38
C TYR A 223 -27.31 -11.57 7.31
N ILE A 224 -26.97 -12.86 7.29
CA ILE A 224 -27.78 -13.85 6.57
C ILE A 224 -29.14 -13.80 7.26
N THR A 225 -30.08 -13.08 6.65
CA THR A 225 -31.49 -13.20 7.00
C THR A 225 -31.89 -14.60 6.54
N ALA A 226 -31.69 -15.60 7.42
CA ALA A 226 -32.25 -16.91 7.22
C ALA A 226 -33.76 -16.68 7.14
N LEU A 227 -34.31 -16.77 5.95
CA LEU A 227 -35.75 -16.98 5.77
C LEU A 227 -36.01 -18.31 6.42
N ILE A 228 -36.47 -18.26 7.68
CA ILE A 228 -37.07 -19.41 8.35
C ILE A 228 -38.36 -19.66 7.56
N PRO A 229 -38.56 -20.88 7.01
CA PRO A 229 -39.74 -21.23 6.25
C PRO A 229 -40.99 -21.26 7.12
#